data_f1f915dcb3df8ea3f5b528391d61b223
#
_entry.id   f1f915dcb3df8ea3f5b528391d61b223
#
_cell.length_a   1.000
_cell.length_b   1.000
_cell.length_c   1.000
_cell.angle_alpha   90.00
_cell.angle_beta   90.00
_cell.angle_gamma   90.00
#
_symmetry.space_group_name_H-M   'P 1'
#
loop_
_entity.id
_entity.type
_entity.pdbx_description
1 polymer ?
#
loop_
_entity_poly.entity_id
_entity_poly.type
_entity_poly.pdbx_seq_one_letter_code
_entity_poly.pdbx_strand_id
1 'polypeptide(L)'
;VHGVEVGGSLKALAERYQIGAKGTEVLDAKGKRRLDFTDEELDKYGDYCINDVELTYKLFGIMGKKFPRQELKIIDLTLRMFIEPMLDLDLGLLEQHLEDTKELKDKLLLDAGVDKKDLMSNPKFAGLLEILGVVPPMKTSLTTGKETFAFAKSDEGFKALLEHEDVRVQTLVNARLGNKSTLEETRTQRFIDIAKRGLLPVPVKYYAAHTGRWGGADKINLQNLPSRGPNGKKLKKSMIAPDGYVLIDCDSSQIEAR
;
A
#
# COMPACT_ATOMS: atom_id res chain seq x y z
N VAL A 1 17.77 9.65 19.18
CA VAL A 1 17.71 10.19 20.53
C VAL A 1 18.03 9.10 21.56
N HIS A 2 17.60 7.87 21.33
CA HIS A 2 17.89 6.66 22.10
C HIS A 2 18.29 5.54 21.12
N GLY A 3 19.00 4.51 21.57
CA GLY A 3 19.42 3.41 20.70
C GLY A 3 18.24 2.57 20.20
N VAL A 4 18.42 1.88 19.07
CA VAL A 4 17.40 0.97 18.50
C VAL A 4 17.08 -0.20 19.43
N GLU A 5 17.99 -0.57 20.30
CA GLU A 5 17.85 -1.63 21.30
C GLU A 5 16.77 -1.34 22.35
N VAL A 6 16.47 -0.05 22.59
CA VAL A 6 15.42 0.34 23.56
C VAL A 6 14.02 0.08 23.00
N GLY A 7 13.89 0.10 21.67
CA GLY A 7 12.59 0.02 20.99
C GLY A 7 11.83 1.35 21.02
N GLY A 8 10.77 1.44 20.22
CA GLY A 8 9.96 2.67 20.05
C GLY A 8 8.59 2.61 20.73
N SER A 9 8.28 1.58 21.51
CA SER A 9 6.98 1.50 22.19
C SER A 9 6.89 2.47 23.37
N LEU A 10 5.69 3.00 23.62
CA LEU A 10 5.46 3.90 24.76
C LEU A 10 5.89 3.26 26.09
N LYS A 11 5.64 1.96 26.28
CA LYS A 11 6.05 1.21 27.44
C LYS A 11 7.58 1.22 27.61
N ALA A 12 8.32 0.80 26.58
CA ALA A 12 9.79 0.74 26.64
C ALA A 12 10.43 2.11 26.88
N LEU A 13 9.85 3.16 26.27
CA LEU A 13 10.34 4.52 26.45
C LEU A 13 10.01 5.08 27.83
N ALA A 14 8.80 4.82 28.34
CA ALA A 14 8.41 5.24 29.68
C ALA A 14 9.32 4.60 30.77
N GLU A 15 9.61 3.31 30.63
CA GLU A 15 10.55 2.58 31.48
C GLU A 15 11.98 3.16 31.37
N ARG A 16 12.47 3.36 30.13
CA ARG A 16 13.82 3.90 29.88
C ARG A 16 14.03 5.29 30.48
N TYR A 17 13.02 6.15 30.37
CA TYR A 17 13.09 7.52 30.89
C TYR A 17 12.55 7.67 32.31
N GLN A 18 12.10 6.59 32.94
CA GLN A 18 11.58 6.56 34.32
C GLN A 18 10.46 7.61 34.56
N ILE A 19 9.52 7.73 33.62
CA ILE A 19 8.46 8.74 33.69
C ILE A 19 7.09 8.18 34.11
N GLY A 20 7.01 6.90 34.35
CA GLY A 20 5.81 6.18 34.78
C GLY A 20 5.67 4.82 34.11
N ALA A 21 4.59 4.12 34.43
CA ALA A 21 4.27 2.80 33.89
C ALA A 21 3.09 2.91 32.91
N LYS A 22 3.20 2.23 31.77
CA LYS A 22 2.08 2.06 30.84
C LYS A 22 1.20 0.90 31.31
N GLY A 23 -0.10 1.15 31.39
CA GLY A 23 -1.10 0.12 31.71
C GLY A 23 -1.29 -0.92 30.58
N THR A 24 -2.09 -1.92 30.85
CA THR A 24 -2.40 -3.04 29.94
C THR A 24 -3.89 -3.17 29.62
N GLU A 25 -4.73 -2.26 30.09
CA GLU A 25 -6.20 -2.24 30.02
C GLU A 25 -6.71 -2.33 28.56
N VAL A 26 -5.90 -1.87 27.61
CA VAL A 26 -6.18 -2.01 26.16
C VAL A 26 -6.34 -3.48 25.73
N LEU A 27 -5.75 -4.44 26.44
CA LEU A 27 -5.88 -5.85 26.12
C LEU A 27 -7.28 -6.36 26.45
N ASP A 28 -7.90 -5.86 27.51
CA ASP A 28 -9.25 -6.20 27.95
C ASP A 28 -10.33 -5.54 27.07
N ALA A 29 -9.96 -4.44 26.41
CA ALA A 29 -10.82 -3.73 25.47
C ALA A 29 -10.84 -4.34 24.07
N LYS A 30 -9.92 -5.27 23.78
CA LYS A 30 -9.80 -5.85 22.44
C LYS A 30 -11.06 -6.63 22.02
N GLY A 31 -11.69 -6.20 20.91
CA GLY A 31 -12.89 -6.81 20.37
C GLY A 31 -14.21 -6.28 20.96
N LYS A 32 -14.14 -5.45 22.00
CA LYS A 32 -15.32 -4.77 22.56
C LYS A 32 -15.66 -3.50 21.77
N ARG A 33 -16.94 -3.19 21.67
CA ARG A 33 -17.48 -1.90 21.23
C ARG A 33 -17.85 -1.08 22.47
N ARG A 34 -18.05 0.23 22.32
CA ARG A 34 -18.39 1.11 23.44
C ARG A 34 -19.56 0.61 24.30
N LEU A 35 -20.58 0.04 23.68
CA LEU A 35 -21.77 -0.48 24.38
C LEU A 35 -21.55 -1.83 25.08
N ASP A 36 -20.40 -2.46 24.87
CA ASP A 36 -20.04 -3.75 25.51
C ASP A 36 -19.30 -3.53 26.84
N PHE A 37 -19.05 -2.27 27.22
CA PHE A 37 -18.39 -1.91 28.46
C PHE A 37 -19.40 -1.53 29.51
N THR A 38 -19.11 -1.88 30.78
CA THR A 38 -19.76 -1.26 31.94
C THR A 38 -19.19 0.14 32.19
N ASP A 39 -19.89 0.97 32.96
CA ASP A 39 -19.42 2.30 33.31
C ASP A 39 -18.06 2.24 34.06
N GLU A 40 -17.88 1.30 34.97
CA GLU A 40 -16.61 1.09 35.69
C GLU A 40 -15.47 0.69 34.74
N GLU A 41 -15.74 -0.14 33.74
CA GLU A 41 -14.74 -0.51 32.72
C GLU A 41 -14.39 0.70 31.83
N LEU A 42 -15.37 1.54 31.48
CA LEU A 42 -15.14 2.76 30.72
C LEU A 42 -14.28 3.76 31.49
N ASP A 43 -14.54 3.95 32.77
CA ASP A 43 -13.74 4.83 33.64
C ASP A 43 -12.28 4.36 33.73
N LYS A 44 -12.04 3.06 33.98
CA LYS A 44 -10.70 2.48 33.97
C LYS A 44 -9.99 2.64 32.62
N TYR A 45 -10.73 2.47 31.53
CA TYR A 45 -10.18 2.64 30.18
C TYR A 45 -9.92 4.12 29.88
N GLY A 46 -10.73 5.03 30.42
CA GLY A 46 -10.51 6.47 30.40
C GLY A 46 -9.21 6.87 31.10
N ASP A 47 -9.00 6.39 32.33
CA ASP A 47 -7.77 6.61 33.10
C ASP A 47 -6.53 6.07 32.37
N TYR A 48 -6.63 4.88 31.76
CA TYR A 48 -5.59 4.35 30.92
C TYR A 48 -5.24 5.27 29.74
N CYS A 49 -6.25 5.82 29.05
CA CYS A 49 -6.05 6.76 27.95
C CYS A 49 -5.39 8.07 28.42
N ILE A 50 -5.81 8.61 29.55
CA ILE A 50 -5.21 9.80 30.17
C ILE A 50 -3.74 9.55 30.49
N ASN A 51 -3.43 8.43 31.12
CA ASN A 51 -2.05 8.04 31.45
C ASN A 51 -1.17 7.92 30.18
N ASP A 52 -1.68 7.33 29.11
CA ASP A 52 -0.94 7.23 27.83
C ASP A 52 -0.64 8.61 27.24
N VAL A 53 -1.57 9.54 27.31
CA VAL A 53 -1.39 10.94 26.88
C VAL A 53 -0.34 11.64 27.74
N GLU A 54 -0.42 11.52 29.06
CA GLU A 54 0.56 12.12 29.99
C GLU A 54 1.97 11.57 29.78
N LEU A 55 2.12 10.26 29.64
CA LEU A 55 3.41 9.65 29.34
C LEU A 55 3.97 10.16 28.00
N THR A 56 3.14 10.26 26.97
CA THR A 56 3.53 10.79 25.67
C THR A 56 3.97 12.24 25.78
N TYR A 57 3.24 13.08 26.53
CA TYR A 57 3.58 14.49 26.76
C TYR A 57 4.92 14.63 27.49
N LYS A 58 5.14 13.86 28.58
CA LYS A 58 6.41 13.83 29.30
C LYS A 58 7.57 13.43 28.39
N LEU A 59 7.38 12.37 27.58
CA LEU A 59 8.39 11.92 26.61
C LEU A 59 8.71 13.02 25.60
N PHE A 60 7.70 13.68 25.05
CA PHE A 60 7.91 14.78 24.12
C PHE A 60 8.71 15.93 24.76
N GLY A 61 8.41 16.27 26.01
CA GLY A 61 9.15 17.29 26.78
C GLY A 61 10.64 16.95 26.96
N ILE A 62 10.98 15.67 27.13
CA ILE A 62 12.36 15.20 27.28
C ILE A 62 13.06 15.11 25.92
N MET A 63 12.45 14.43 24.96
CA MET A 63 13.05 14.11 23.66
C MET A 63 13.09 15.31 22.74
N GLY A 64 12.05 16.13 22.76
CA GLY A 64 11.92 17.31 21.89
C GLY A 64 12.98 18.38 22.14
N LYS A 65 13.50 18.52 23.37
CA LYS A 65 14.59 19.45 23.70
C LYS A 65 15.88 19.17 22.95
N LYS A 66 16.13 17.90 22.61
CA LYS A 66 17.36 17.45 21.93
C LYS A 66 17.12 17.16 20.45
N PHE A 67 15.87 17.28 19.98
CA PHE A 67 15.53 16.96 18.61
C PHE A 67 15.73 18.19 17.71
N PRO A 68 16.30 18.03 16.51
CA PRO A 68 16.54 19.16 15.61
C PRO A 68 15.23 19.87 15.24
N ARG A 69 15.19 21.19 15.34
CA ARG A 69 13.97 21.97 15.01
C ARG A 69 13.54 21.81 13.56
N GLN A 70 14.50 21.60 12.64
CA GLN A 70 14.17 21.36 11.23
C GLN A 70 13.42 20.05 11.06
N GLU A 71 13.82 18.99 11.77
CA GLU A 71 13.12 17.71 11.73
C GLU A 71 11.69 17.79 12.30
N LEU A 72 11.50 18.59 13.36
CA LEU A 72 10.13 18.85 13.88
C LEU A 72 9.26 19.54 12.83
N LYS A 73 9.80 20.48 12.04
CA LYS A 73 9.08 21.09 10.94
C LYS A 73 8.73 20.10 9.83
N ILE A 74 9.63 19.15 9.55
CA ILE A 74 9.38 18.10 8.55
C ILE A 74 8.30 17.14 9.04
N ILE A 75 8.29 16.80 10.34
CA ILE A 75 7.24 15.99 10.95
C ILE A 75 5.88 16.72 10.88
N ASP A 76 5.86 18.02 11.25
CA ASP A 76 4.66 18.85 11.14
C ASP A 76 4.13 18.91 9.71
N LEU A 77 5.01 19.18 8.74
CA LEU A 77 4.65 19.16 7.32
C LEU A 77 4.09 17.79 6.90
N THR A 78 4.70 16.69 7.37
CA THR A 78 4.23 15.33 7.08
C THR A 78 2.81 15.10 7.57
N LEU A 79 2.49 15.58 8.79
CA LEU A 79 1.13 15.50 9.34
C LEU A 79 0.16 16.39 8.56
N ARG A 80 0.57 17.62 8.22
CA ARG A 80 -0.26 18.57 7.47
C ARG A 80 -0.60 18.07 6.07
N MET A 81 0.31 17.41 5.38
CA MET A 81 0.01 16.78 4.08
C MET A 81 -1.14 15.77 4.15
N PHE A 82 -1.42 15.21 5.33
CA PHE A 82 -2.54 14.30 5.54
C PHE A 82 -3.80 15.01 6.04
N ILE A 83 -3.68 15.88 7.05
CA ILE A 83 -4.83 16.51 7.72
C ILE A 83 -5.34 17.77 7.00
N GLU A 84 -4.50 18.40 6.17
CA GLU A 84 -4.80 19.57 5.36
C GLU A 84 -4.54 19.26 3.87
N PRO A 85 -5.31 18.34 3.26
CA PRO A 85 -5.05 17.93 1.88
C PRO A 85 -5.22 19.11 0.92
N MET A 86 -4.31 19.22 -0.06
CA MET A 86 -4.27 20.31 -1.04
C MET A 86 -4.35 19.81 -2.49
N LEU A 87 -4.41 18.50 -2.72
CA LEU A 87 -4.52 17.93 -4.06
C LEU A 87 -5.95 17.56 -4.37
N ASP A 88 -6.40 17.89 -5.57
CA ASP A 88 -7.67 17.44 -6.09
C ASP A 88 -7.51 16.24 -7.02
N LEU A 89 -8.62 15.58 -7.34
CA LEU A 89 -8.66 14.39 -8.17
C LEU A 89 -9.65 14.57 -9.32
N ASP A 90 -9.21 14.34 -10.54
CA ASP A 90 -10.07 14.26 -11.71
C ASP A 90 -10.92 12.98 -11.63
N LEU A 91 -12.14 13.12 -11.08
CA LEU A 91 -13.08 12.02 -10.91
C LEU A 91 -13.48 11.40 -12.26
N GLY A 92 -13.70 12.22 -13.30
CA GLY A 92 -14.09 11.73 -14.62
C GLY A 92 -13.01 10.85 -15.25
N LEU A 93 -11.75 11.28 -15.17
CA LEU A 93 -10.61 10.49 -15.62
C LEU A 93 -10.45 9.18 -14.84
N LEU A 94 -10.70 9.19 -13.53
CA LEU A 94 -10.61 8.00 -12.68
C LEU A 94 -11.71 6.99 -12.98
N GLU A 95 -12.95 7.43 -13.12
CA GLU A 95 -14.09 6.57 -13.45
C GLU A 95 -13.91 5.92 -14.82
N GLN A 96 -13.52 6.71 -15.83
CA GLN A 96 -13.21 6.18 -17.16
C GLN A 96 -12.05 5.18 -17.12
N HIS A 97 -10.99 5.48 -16.37
CA HIS A 97 -9.84 4.57 -16.22
C HIS A 97 -10.22 3.23 -15.57
N LEU A 98 -11.11 3.26 -14.59
CA LEU A 98 -11.60 2.05 -13.93
C LEU A 98 -12.38 1.18 -14.92
N GLU A 99 -13.25 1.80 -15.72
CA GLU A 99 -14.06 1.10 -16.74
C GLU A 99 -13.17 0.51 -17.82
N ASP A 100 -12.28 1.31 -18.42
CA ASP A 100 -11.31 0.84 -19.44
C ASP A 100 -10.50 -0.37 -18.91
N THR A 101 -10.13 -0.35 -17.63
CA THR A 101 -9.34 -1.43 -17.02
C THR A 101 -10.16 -2.71 -16.87
N LYS A 102 -11.44 -2.60 -16.52
CA LYS A 102 -12.36 -3.74 -16.44
C LYS A 102 -12.67 -4.31 -17.82
N GLU A 103 -13.02 -3.47 -18.75
CA GLU A 103 -13.30 -3.87 -20.14
C GLU A 103 -12.11 -4.60 -20.77
N LEU A 104 -10.89 -4.07 -20.58
CA LEU A 104 -9.69 -4.75 -21.06
C LEU A 104 -9.53 -6.16 -20.46
N LYS A 105 -9.81 -6.33 -19.18
CA LYS A 105 -9.73 -7.63 -18.52
C LYS A 105 -10.79 -8.61 -19.00
N ASP A 106 -12.01 -8.14 -19.16
CA ASP A 106 -13.12 -8.93 -19.68
C ASP A 106 -12.87 -9.36 -21.12
N LYS A 107 -12.34 -8.46 -21.93
CA LYS A 107 -11.91 -8.77 -23.31
C LYS A 107 -10.83 -9.86 -23.33
N LEU A 108 -9.80 -9.75 -22.48
CA LEU A 108 -8.75 -10.77 -22.41
C LEU A 108 -9.30 -12.16 -22.00
N LEU A 109 -10.30 -12.22 -21.12
CA LEU A 109 -10.96 -13.47 -20.75
C LEU A 109 -11.80 -14.03 -21.91
N LEU A 110 -12.53 -13.16 -22.60
CA LEU A 110 -13.34 -13.52 -23.78
C LEU A 110 -12.45 -14.07 -24.91
N ASP A 111 -11.37 -13.36 -25.23
CA ASP A 111 -10.41 -13.75 -26.27
C ASP A 111 -9.76 -15.10 -25.96
N ALA A 112 -9.49 -15.38 -24.68
CA ALA A 112 -8.93 -16.65 -24.24
C ALA A 112 -10.00 -17.78 -24.13
N GLY A 113 -11.29 -17.46 -24.15
CA GLY A 113 -12.38 -18.42 -24.02
C GLY A 113 -12.40 -19.20 -22.70
N VAL A 114 -11.94 -18.59 -21.61
CA VAL A 114 -11.78 -19.25 -20.30
C VAL A 114 -12.36 -18.42 -19.16
N ASP A 115 -12.83 -19.10 -18.12
CA ASP A 115 -13.29 -18.44 -16.90
C ASP A 115 -12.12 -17.93 -16.06
N LYS A 116 -12.31 -16.76 -15.45
CA LYS A 116 -11.34 -16.15 -14.54
C LYS A 116 -10.89 -17.10 -13.43
N LYS A 117 -11.81 -17.91 -12.87
CA LYS A 117 -11.50 -18.88 -11.79
C LYS A 117 -10.52 -19.94 -12.24
N ASP A 118 -10.66 -20.41 -13.48
CA ASP A 118 -9.78 -21.45 -14.04
C ASP A 118 -8.42 -20.85 -14.41
N LEU A 119 -8.43 -19.66 -14.98
CA LEU A 119 -7.24 -18.92 -15.32
C LEU A 119 -6.38 -18.56 -14.08
N MET A 120 -6.98 -18.27 -12.93
CA MET A 120 -6.25 -17.86 -11.70
C MET A 120 -5.75 -19.03 -10.86
N SER A 121 -6.33 -20.21 -10.99
CA SER A 121 -5.88 -21.43 -10.30
C SER A 121 -4.64 -22.00 -11.00
N ASN A 122 -3.54 -22.19 -10.27
CA ASN A 122 -2.32 -22.77 -10.86
C ASN A 122 -2.54 -24.17 -11.45
N PRO A 123 -3.20 -25.12 -10.75
CA PRO A 123 -3.47 -26.44 -11.32
C PRO A 123 -4.38 -26.39 -12.55
N LYS A 124 -5.44 -25.58 -12.53
CA LYS A 124 -6.34 -25.48 -13.68
C LYS A 124 -5.68 -24.81 -14.88
N PHE A 125 -4.89 -23.78 -14.64
CA PHE A 125 -4.11 -23.13 -15.69
C PHE A 125 -3.07 -24.08 -16.31
N ALA A 126 -2.44 -24.93 -15.49
CA ALA A 126 -1.57 -26.00 -15.99
C ALA A 126 -2.33 -26.94 -16.92
N GLY A 127 -3.52 -27.40 -16.50
CA GLY A 127 -4.39 -28.23 -17.34
C GLY A 127 -4.82 -27.56 -18.65
N LEU A 128 -5.05 -26.24 -18.65
CA LEU A 128 -5.34 -25.50 -19.88
C LEU A 128 -4.13 -25.46 -20.84
N LEU A 129 -2.90 -25.35 -20.31
CA LEU A 129 -1.69 -25.43 -21.12
C LEU A 129 -1.51 -26.84 -21.69
N GLU A 130 -1.74 -27.89 -20.89
CA GLU A 130 -1.66 -29.28 -21.31
C GLU A 130 -2.65 -29.62 -22.44
N ILE A 131 -3.89 -29.09 -22.37
CA ILE A 131 -4.89 -29.22 -23.46
C ILE A 131 -4.36 -28.60 -24.78
N LEU A 132 -3.54 -27.55 -24.69
CA LEU A 132 -2.87 -26.93 -25.84
C LEU A 132 -1.56 -27.63 -26.24
N GLY A 133 -1.23 -28.76 -25.60
CA GLY A 133 -0.02 -29.52 -25.87
C GLY A 133 1.26 -28.98 -25.27
N VAL A 134 1.14 -28.03 -24.31
CA VAL A 134 2.29 -27.37 -23.68
C VAL A 134 2.52 -27.95 -22.28
N VAL A 135 3.76 -28.37 -22.01
CA VAL A 135 4.17 -28.81 -20.67
C VAL A 135 4.28 -27.59 -19.75
N PRO A 136 3.51 -27.55 -18.63
CA PRO A 136 3.58 -26.43 -17.72
C PRO A 136 4.97 -26.26 -17.11
N PRO A 137 5.56 -25.06 -17.13
CA PRO A 137 6.86 -24.82 -16.55
C PRO A 137 6.86 -24.98 -15.03
N MET A 138 7.86 -25.67 -14.50
CA MET A 138 8.04 -25.95 -13.07
C MET A 138 9.30 -25.27 -12.54
N LYS A 139 9.32 -25.03 -11.23
CA LYS A 139 10.49 -24.55 -10.49
C LYS A 139 10.53 -25.09 -9.07
N THR A 140 11.70 -25.12 -8.49
CA THR A 140 11.86 -25.42 -7.07
C THR A 140 11.62 -24.15 -6.23
N SER A 141 10.72 -24.22 -5.26
CA SER A 141 10.48 -23.14 -4.33
C SER A 141 11.67 -22.93 -3.39
N LEU A 142 12.24 -21.75 -3.38
CA LEU A 142 13.36 -21.40 -2.49
C LEU A 142 12.98 -21.46 -1.00
N THR A 143 11.69 -21.29 -0.69
CA THR A 143 11.20 -21.27 0.70
C THR A 143 10.90 -22.67 1.22
N THR A 144 10.35 -23.55 0.39
CA THR A 144 9.86 -24.87 0.82
C THR A 144 10.67 -26.03 0.27
N GLY A 145 11.57 -25.80 -0.71
CA GLY A 145 12.32 -26.84 -1.41
C GLY A 145 11.47 -27.75 -2.32
N LYS A 146 10.15 -27.52 -2.42
CA LYS A 146 9.22 -28.34 -3.21
C LYS A 146 9.09 -27.82 -4.63
N GLU A 147 8.81 -28.70 -5.57
CA GLU A 147 8.42 -28.31 -6.93
C GLU A 147 7.09 -27.57 -6.94
N THR A 148 7.01 -26.52 -7.72
CA THR A 148 5.82 -25.70 -7.92
C THR A 148 5.79 -25.14 -9.34
N PHE A 149 4.61 -24.76 -9.81
CA PHE A 149 4.47 -24.14 -11.13
C PHE A 149 5.21 -22.80 -11.22
N ALA A 150 5.98 -22.64 -12.28
CA ALA A 150 6.74 -21.42 -12.59
C ALA A 150 5.88 -20.43 -13.38
N PHE A 151 4.80 -19.89 -12.75
CA PHE A 151 3.83 -18.99 -13.38
C PHE A 151 3.93 -17.54 -12.88
N ALA A 152 5.04 -17.14 -12.29
CA ALA A 152 5.27 -15.74 -11.98
C ALA A 152 5.77 -14.97 -13.23
N LYS A 153 5.44 -13.68 -13.32
CA LYS A 153 5.90 -12.81 -14.43
C LYS A 153 7.42 -12.80 -14.60
N SER A 154 8.17 -13.08 -13.53
CA SER A 154 9.63 -13.14 -13.52
C SER A 154 10.20 -14.49 -13.94
N ASP A 155 9.38 -15.54 -13.98
CA ASP A 155 9.85 -16.91 -14.27
C ASP A 155 10.14 -17.05 -15.76
N GLU A 156 11.34 -17.53 -16.09
CA GLU A 156 11.79 -17.67 -17.49
C GLU A 156 10.89 -18.60 -18.30
N GLY A 157 10.49 -19.75 -17.74
CA GLY A 157 9.56 -20.65 -18.41
C GLY A 157 8.21 -20.01 -18.71
N PHE A 158 7.74 -19.08 -17.86
CA PHE A 158 6.50 -18.36 -18.11
C PHE A 158 6.67 -17.26 -19.16
N LYS A 159 7.82 -16.60 -19.19
CA LYS A 159 8.14 -15.62 -20.24
C LYS A 159 8.21 -16.28 -21.62
N ALA A 160 8.80 -17.48 -21.70
CA ALA A 160 8.86 -18.22 -22.97
C ALA A 160 7.47 -18.53 -23.54
N LEU A 161 6.47 -18.73 -22.68
CA LEU A 161 5.08 -18.94 -23.14
C LEU A 161 4.45 -17.68 -23.76
N LEU A 162 4.94 -16.48 -23.48
CA LEU A 162 4.48 -15.25 -24.13
C LEU A 162 4.91 -15.14 -25.59
N GLU A 163 6.01 -15.82 -25.94
CA GLU A 163 6.59 -15.87 -27.28
C GLU A 163 6.38 -17.23 -27.95
N HIS A 164 5.46 -18.04 -27.43
CA HIS A 164 5.17 -19.38 -27.94
C HIS A 164 4.61 -19.30 -29.37
N GLU A 165 4.93 -20.27 -30.22
CA GLU A 165 4.49 -20.32 -31.62
C GLU A 165 2.96 -20.37 -31.77
N ASP A 166 2.27 -21.08 -30.85
CA ASP A 166 0.81 -21.16 -30.84
C ASP A 166 0.20 -19.88 -30.21
N VAL A 167 -0.50 -19.11 -31.02
CA VAL A 167 -1.22 -17.88 -30.62
C VAL A 167 -2.23 -18.14 -29.49
N ARG A 168 -2.83 -19.33 -29.40
CA ARG A 168 -3.75 -19.68 -28.33
C ARG A 168 -3.04 -19.71 -26.97
N VAL A 169 -1.82 -20.21 -26.93
CA VAL A 169 -0.96 -20.20 -25.72
C VAL A 169 -0.64 -18.76 -25.33
N GLN A 170 -0.21 -17.94 -26.28
CA GLN A 170 0.05 -16.51 -26.03
C GLN A 170 -1.18 -15.81 -25.48
N THR A 171 -2.37 -16.03 -26.06
CA THR A 171 -3.64 -15.44 -25.65
C THR A 171 -3.99 -15.85 -24.22
N LEU A 172 -3.87 -17.14 -23.88
CA LEU A 172 -4.13 -17.68 -22.56
C LEU A 172 -3.20 -17.09 -21.48
N VAL A 173 -1.90 -16.97 -21.82
CA VAL A 173 -0.89 -16.41 -20.92
C VAL A 173 -1.08 -14.92 -20.71
N ASN A 174 -1.38 -14.16 -21.77
CA ASN A 174 -1.70 -12.75 -21.70
C ASN A 174 -2.96 -12.48 -20.88
N ALA A 175 -4.02 -13.30 -21.04
CA ALA A 175 -5.22 -13.22 -20.23
C ALA A 175 -4.93 -13.44 -18.74
N ARG A 176 -4.09 -14.42 -18.41
CA ARG A 176 -3.65 -14.66 -17.04
C ARG A 176 -2.88 -13.48 -16.45
N LEU A 177 -1.90 -12.94 -17.18
CA LEU A 177 -1.13 -11.77 -16.73
C LEU A 177 -1.99 -10.55 -16.51
N GLY A 178 -2.87 -10.24 -17.44
CA GLY A 178 -3.77 -9.09 -17.37
C GLY A 178 -4.76 -9.20 -16.20
N ASN A 179 -5.25 -10.41 -15.91
CA ASN A 179 -6.23 -10.64 -14.85
C ASN A 179 -5.64 -10.91 -13.46
N LYS A 180 -4.35 -11.25 -13.34
CA LYS A 180 -3.71 -11.67 -12.09
C LYS A 180 -3.66 -10.55 -11.05
N SER A 181 -3.46 -9.31 -11.46
CA SER A 181 -3.36 -8.18 -10.55
C SER A 181 -4.66 -7.39 -10.52
N THR A 182 -5.24 -7.22 -9.34
CA THR A 182 -6.36 -6.30 -9.09
C THR A 182 -5.89 -4.98 -8.49
N LEU A 183 -4.57 -4.76 -8.43
CA LEU A 183 -3.99 -3.63 -7.73
C LEU A 183 -4.36 -2.28 -8.37
N GLU A 184 -4.43 -2.25 -9.70
CA GLU A 184 -4.78 -1.03 -10.44
C GLU A 184 -6.25 -0.65 -10.19
N GLU A 185 -7.17 -1.58 -10.34
CA GLU A 185 -8.60 -1.37 -10.04
C GLU A 185 -8.82 -0.94 -8.60
N THR A 186 -8.19 -1.65 -7.65
CA THR A 186 -8.32 -1.36 -6.22
C THR A 186 -7.79 0.05 -5.88
N ARG A 187 -6.68 0.46 -6.47
CA ARG A 187 -6.13 1.81 -6.30
C ARG A 187 -7.01 2.87 -6.94
N THR A 188 -7.46 2.63 -8.17
CA THR A 188 -8.36 3.56 -8.87
C THR A 188 -9.67 3.73 -8.12
N GLN A 189 -10.28 2.64 -7.67
CA GLN A 189 -11.48 2.70 -6.83
C GLN A 189 -11.25 3.49 -5.54
N ARG A 190 -10.10 3.28 -4.89
CA ARG A 190 -9.75 4.04 -3.67
C ARG A 190 -9.63 5.54 -3.96
N PHE A 191 -9.07 5.94 -5.10
CA PHE A 191 -8.99 7.34 -5.50
C PHE A 191 -10.37 7.92 -5.79
N ILE A 192 -11.25 7.17 -6.46
CA ILE A 192 -12.66 7.55 -6.68
C ILE A 192 -13.37 7.77 -5.35
N ASP A 193 -13.21 6.84 -4.39
CA ASP A 193 -13.83 6.93 -3.07
C ASP A 193 -13.32 8.15 -2.27
N ILE A 194 -12.07 8.55 -2.50
CA ILE A 194 -11.50 9.77 -1.90
C ILE A 194 -12.06 11.00 -2.60
N ALA A 195 -12.03 11.06 -3.93
CA ALA A 195 -12.55 12.18 -4.71
C ALA A 195 -14.00 12.53 -4.37
N LYS A 196 -14.83 11.51 -4.11
CA LYS A 196 -16.23 11.69 -3.68
C LYS A 196 -16.38 12.27 -2.27
N ARG A 197 -15.31 12.28 -1.46
CA ARG A 197 -15.31 12.81 -0.09
C ARG A 197 -14.58 14.15 0.05
N GLY A 198 -13.75 14.51 -0.90
CA GLY A 198 -12.98 15.73 -0.91
C GLY A 198 -11.57 15.56 -1.48
N LEU A 199 -10.66 16.41 -1.05
CA LEU A 199 -9.30 16.46 -1.54
C LEU A 199 -8.48 15.23 -1.15
N LEU A 200 -7.46 14.91 -1.94
CA LEU A 200 -6.57 13.77 -1.75
C LEU A 200 -5.58 14.02 -0.60
N PRO A 201 -5.65 13.29 0.52
CA PRO A 201 -4.61 13.33 1.53
C PRO A 201 -3.36 12.61 1.04
N VAL A 202 -2.20 13.05 1.51
CA VAL A 202 -0.91 12.42 1.22
C VAL A 202 -0.40 11.68 2.47
N PRO A 203 -0.83 10.42 2.68
CA PRO A 203 -0.45 9.65 3.85
C PRO A 203 0.94 9.06 3.67
N VAL A 204 1.91 9.67 4.28
CA VAL A 204 3.28 9.16 4.35
C VAL A 204 3.75 9.02 5.79
N LYS A 205 4.61 8.05 6.04
CA LYS A 205 5.27 7.85 7.32
C LYS A 205 6.63 8.53 7.28
N TYR A 206 6.83 9.47 8.20
CA TYR A 206 8.14 10.06 8.42
C TYR A 206 9.16 8.99 8.84
N TYR A 207 10.34 9.02 8.24
CA TYR A 207 11.46 8.12 8.55
C TYR A 207 11.08 6.62 8.50
N ALA A 208 10.31 6.21 7.49
CA ALA A 208 9.80 4.83 7.37
C ALA A 208 10.90 3.81 7.03
N ALA A 209 11.95 4.24 6.38
CA ALA A 209 13.13 3.43 6.07
C ALA A 209 14.31 3.84 6.96
N HIS A 210 15.24 2.91 7.23
CA HIS A 210 16.46 3.20 7.98
C HIS A 210 17.36 4.26 7.32
N THR A 211 17.17 4.52 6.03
CA THR A 211 17.83 5.60 5.26
C THR A 211 17.15 6.97 5.43
N GLY A 212 16.11 7.10 6.27
CA GLY A 212 15.40 8.35 6.50
C GLY A 212 14.35 8.70 5.45
N ARG A 213 14.09 7.84 4.47
CA ARG A 213 13.07 8.10 3.44
C ARG A 213 11.65 7.94 3.99
N TRP A 214 10.72 8.74 3.49
CA TRP A 214 9.30 8.54 3.74
C TRP A 214 8.80 7.24 3.10
N GLY A 215 7.85 6.58 3.74
CA GLY A 215 7.13 5.44 3.20
C GLY A 215 5.64 5.72 3.06
N GLY A 216 5.00 5.13 2.06
CA GLY A 216 3.55 5.24 1.89
C GLY A 216 2.77 4.62 3.06
N ALA A 217 1.65 5.21 3.42
CA ALA A 217 0.74 4.76 4.46
C ALA A 217 -0.70 4.64 3.93
N ASP A 218 -1.63 4.23 4.78
CA ASP A 218 -3.08 4.16 4.53
C ASP A 218 -3.48 3.49 3.20
N LYS A 219 -2.71 2.49 2.75
CA LYS A 219 -2.94 1.78 1.47
C LYS A 219 -2.93 2.69 0.23
N ILE A 220 -2.53 3.97 0.39
CA ILE A 220 -2.32 4.94 -0.67
C ILE A 220 -0.82 5.15 -0.78
N ASN A 221 -0.16 4.46 -1.68
CA ASN A 221 1.27 4.64 -1.90
C ASN A 221 1.49 5.45 -3.17
N LEU A 222 1.46 6.78 -3.04
CA LEU A 222 1.66 7.71 -4.15
C LEU A 222 3.06 7.58 -4.77
N GLN A 223 4.07 7.16 -3.99
CA GLN A 223 5.44 6.95 -4.46
C GLN A 223 5.56 5.80 -5.46
N ASN A 224 4.67 4.80 -5.36
CA ASN A 224 4.67 3.59 -6.18
C ASN A 224 3.48 3.53 -7.16
N LEU A 225 3.01 4.69 -7.64
CA LEU A 225 2.02 4.71 -8.71
C LEU A 225 2.66 4.27 -10.01
N PRO A 226 1.94 3.48 -10.85
CA PRO A 226 2.45 3.07 -12.14
C PRO A 226 2.81 4.28 -13.00
N SER A 227 3.92 4.21 -13.71
CA SER A 227 4.39 5.28 -14.60
C SER A 227 4.62 4.81 -16.03
N ARG A 228 4.57 3.50 -16.28
CA ARG A 228 4.81 2.87 -17.56
C ARG A 228 3.56 2.15 -18.07
N GLY A 229 3.51 1.91 -19.38
CA GLY A 229 2.38 1.27 -20.05
C GLY A 229 1.25 2.25 -20.38
N PRO A 230 0.25 1.81 -21.18
CA PRO A 230 -0.82 2.67 -21.72
C PRO A 230 -1.67 3.29 -20.59
N ASN A 231 -1.89 2.58 -19.52
CA ASN A 231 -2.68 3.04 -18.37
C ASN A 231 -1.84 3.56 -17.20
N GLY A 232 -0.52 3.31 -17.20
CA GLY A 232 0.34 3.57 -16.04
C GLY A 232 0.45 5.03 -15.60
N LYS A 233 0.12 5.99 -16.48
CA LYS A 233 0.16 7.42 -16.15
C LYS A 233 -1.19 7.99 -15.72
N LYS A 234 -2.31 7.28 -15.94
CA LYS A 234 -3.66 7.82 -15.70
C LYS A 234 -3.89 8.19 -14.23
N LEU A 235 -3.48 7.32 -13.27
CA LEU A 235 -3.55 7.61 -11.84
C LEU A 235 -2.72 8.85 -11.44
N LYS A 236 -1.54 9.03 -12.02
CA LYS A 236 -0.73 10.24 -11.76
C LYS A 236 -1.38 11.48 -12.37
N LYS A 237 -1.92 11.37 -13.58
CA LYS A 237 -2.59 12.49 -14.28
C LYS A 237 -3.90 12.90 -13.61
N SER A 238 -4.55 12.00 -12.87
CA SER A 238 -5.77 12.34 -12.14
C SER A 238 -5.52 13.23 -10.91
N MET A 239 -4.28 13.34 -10.44
CA MET A 239 -3.93 14.28 -9.38
C MET A 239 -3.75 15.66 -10.00
N ILE A 240 -4.63 16.59 -9.65
CA ILE A 240 -4.68 17.93 -10.19
C ILE A 240 -4.60 18.98 -9.09
N ALA A 241 -4.28 20.20 -9.48
CA ALA A 241 -4.38 21.33 -8.56
C ALA A 241 -5.85 21.75 -8.45
N PRO A 242 -6.33 22.14 -7.25
CA PRO A 242 -7.62 22.79 -7.10
C PRO A 242 -7.69 24.14 -7.86
N ASP A 243 -8.88 24.64 -8.09
CA ASP A 243 -9.09 25.93 -8.75
C ASP A 243 -8.31 27.07 -8.06
N GLY A 244 -7.62 27.86 -8.87
CA GLY A 244 -6.78 28.97 -8.38
C GLY A 244 -5.37 28.55 -7.93
N TYR A 245 -5.01 27.28 -8.01
CA TYR A 245 -3.69 26.75 -7.66
C TYR A 245 -2.99 26.17 -8.88
N VAL A 246 -1.69 25.99 -8.76
CA VAL A 246 -0.85 25.28 -9.74
C VAL A 246 -0.06 24.17 -9.04
N LEU A 247 0.12 23.04 -9.71
CA LEU A 247 0.97 21.96 -9.23
C LEU A 247 2.38 22.16 -9.76
N ILE A 248 3.36 22.28 -8.86
CA ILE A 248 4.76 22.39 -9.20
C ILE A 248 5.45 21.09 -8.80
N ASP A 249 6.04 20.41 -9.77
CA ASP A 249 6.88 19.21 -9.55
C ASP A 249 8.35 19.62 -9.66
N CYS A 250 9.11 19.37 -8.59
CA CYS A 250 10.54 19.69 -8.53
C CYS A 250 11.30 18.48 -7.96
N ASP A 251 12.17 17.91 -8.76
CA ASP A 251 12.99 16.77 -8.37
C ASP A 251 14.49 17.13 -8.45
N SER A 252 15.25 16.69 -7.46
CA SER A 252 16.71 16.85 -7.44
C SER A 252 17.36 15.66 -8.11
N SER A 253 17.89 15.87 -9.32
CA SER A 253 18.54 14.80 -10.07
C SER A 253 19.76 14.24 -9.35
N GLN A 254 19.96 12.93 -9.43
CA GLN A 254 21.14 12.20 -8.94
C GLN A 254 21.50 12.46 -7.47
N ILE A 255 20.50 12.67 -6.61
CA ILE A 255 20.72 12.95 -5.19
C ILE A 255 21.51 11.84 -4.47
N GLU A 256 21.41 10.61 -4.94
CA GLU A 256 22.13 9.46 -4.38
C GLU A 256 23.62 9.45 -4.72
N ALA A 257 24.02 10.19 -5.73
CA ALA A 257 25.42 10.34 -6.17
C ALA A 257 26.12 11.57 -5.55
N ARG A 258 25.41 12.36 -4.76
CA ARG A 258 25.90 13.55 -4.04
C ARG A 258 26.07 13.24 -2.57
#